data_a324dc7f6556b424985f9f7a5cb22582
#
_entry.id   a324dc7f6556b424985f9f7a5cb22582
#
_cell.length_a   1.000
_cell.length_b   1.000
_cell.length_c   1.000
_cell.angle_alpha   90.00
_cell.angle_beta   90.00
_cell.angle_gamma   90.00
#
_symmetry.space_group_name_H-M   'P 1'
#
loop_
_entity.id
_entity.type
_entity.pdbx_description
1 polymer ?
#
loop_
_entity_poly.entity_id
_entity_poly.type
_entity_poly.pdbx_seq_one_letter_code
_entity_poly.pdbx_strand_id
1 'polypeptide(L)'
;MGVFRTRFTETFGVEHPIMQGGMQWVGRAEMAAAVANAGGLATLSALTQPSPEALAAEIARCRELTDRPFGVNLTLLPTQKPVPYAEYRAAIIETGIRVVETAGNDPGEHIAEFRRHGVKVIHKCTAVRHALKAERLGVDAVSIDGFECAGHPGEDDIPGLVLLPAAANRLRVPIIASGGFADGRGLVAALALGRSEERRVGK
;
A
#
# COMPACT_ATOMS: atom_id res chain seq x y z
N MET A 1 4.92 6.74 -21.52
CA MET A 1 4.73 7.74 -20.44
C MET A 1 3.27 7.71 -20.03
N GLY A 2 2.96 7.49 -18.76
CA GLY A 2 1.58 7.42 -18.29
C GLY A 2 0.83 8.75 -18.48
N VAL A 3 -0.49 8.67 -18.60
CA VAL A 3 -1.37 9.85 -18.83
C VAL A 3 -1.37 10.79 -17.61
N PHE A 4 -1.10 10.26 -16.42
CA PHE A 4 -1.11 11.02 -15.17
C PHE A 4 0.24 10.94 -14.45
N ARG A 5 0.89 12.08 -14.28
CA ARG A 5 2.06 12.23 -13.44
C ARG A 5 1.62 12.71 -12.05
N THR A 6 1.82 11.88 -11.02
CA THR A 6 1.44 12.17 -9.64
C THR A 6 2.61 11.89 -8.71
N ARG A 7 2.60 12.45 -7.48
CA ARG A 7 3.62 12.11 -6.46
C ARG A 7 3.67 10.60 -6.20
N PHE A 8 2.54 9.91 -6.28
CA PHE A 8 2.50 8.46 -6.15
C PHE A 8 3.34 7.79 -7.25
N THR A 9 3.10 8.15 -8.52
CA THR A 9 3.87 7.56 -9.64
C THR A 9 5.34 7.89 -9.56
N GLU A 10 5.70 9.12 -9.15
CA GLU A 10 7.09 9.56 -8.95
C GLU A 10 7.75 8.85 -7.76
N THR A 11 7.01 8.72 -6.63
CA THR A 11 7.54 8.10 -5.42
C THR A 11 7.81 6.61 -5.62
N PHE A 12 6.92 5.89 -6.30
CA PHE A 12 7.01 4.44 -6.42
C PHE A 12 7.54 3.95 -7.76
N GLY A 13 7.80 4.85 -8.71
CA GLY A 13 8.38 4.52 -10.01
C GLY A 13 7.45 3.73 -10.92
N VAL A 14 6.14 3.96 -10.82
CA VAL A 14 5.11 3.28 -11.61
C VAL A 14 4.50 4.20 -12.66
N GLU A 15 3.92 3.63 -13.71
CA GLU A 15 3.37 4.37 -14.84
C GLU A 15 2.00 4.99 -14.56
N HIS A 16 1.17 4.26 -13.80
CA HIS A 16 -0.20 4.67 -13.49
C HIS A 16 -0.41 4.87 -11.99
N PRO A 17 -1.24 5.85 -11.56
CA PRO A 17 -1.55 6.07 -10.15
C PRO A 17 -2.58 5.05 -9.63
N ILE A 18 -2.28 3.78 -9.84
CA ILE A 18 -3.14 2.65 -9.48
C ILE A 18 -2.30 1.68 -8.66
N MET A 19 -2.87 1.19 -7.57
CA MET A 19 -2.25 0.19 -6.71
C MET A 19 -3.18 -0.99 -6.48
N GLN A 20 -2.63 -2.19 -6.58
CA GLN A 20 -3.23 -3.39 -6.03
C GLN A 20 -2.61 -3.64 -4.66
N GLY A 21 -3.39 -3.49 -3.60
CA GLY A 21 -2.98 -3.77 -2.22
C GLY A 21 -2.93 -5.26 -1.90
N GLY A 22 -2.52 -5.58 -0.67
CA GLY A 22 -2.47 -6.96 -0.20
C GLY A 22 -3.85 -7.63 -0.22
N MET A 23 -3.89 -8.83 -0.76
CA MET A 23 -5.07 -9.70 -0.78
C MET A 23 -4.64 -11.10 -0.37
N GLN A 24 -5.03 -11.51 0.83
CA GLN A 24 -4.66 -12.82 1.34
C GLN A 24 -5.16 -13.93 0.41
N TRP A 25 -4.31 -14.92 0.16
CA TRP A 25 -4.50 -16.06 -0.75
C TRP A 25 -4.52 -15.71 -2.25
N VAL A 26 -4.75 -14.44 -2.63
CA VAL A 26 -4.89 -13.98 -4.01
C VAL A 26 -3.65 -13.20 -4.48
N GLY A 27 -3.06 -12.37 -3.62
CA GLY A 27 -1.88 -11.55 -3.93
C GLY A 27 -0.61 -12.38 -4.04
N ARG A 28 -0.49 -13.14 -5.13
CA ARG A 28 0.62 -14.02 -5.50
C ARG A 28 1.38 -13.48 -6.71
N ALA A 29 2.48 -14.13 -7.06
CA ALA A 29 3.40 -13.71 -8.11
C ALA A 29 2.72 -13.39 -9.45
N GLU A 30 1.79 -14.24 -9.91
CA GLU A 30 1.11 -14.04 -11.18
C GLU A 30 0.26 -12.76 -11.20
N MET A 31 -0.50 -12.53 -10.12
CA MET A 31 -1.34 -11.33 -10.02
C MET A 31 -0.48 -10.08 -9.88
N ALA A 32 0.53 -10.12 -9.02
CA ALA A 32 1.43 -8.99 -8.83
C ALA A 32 2.16 -8.64 -10.13
N ALA A 33 2.68 -9.64 -10.84
CA ALA A 33 3.33 -9.43 -12.12
C ALA A 33 2.38 -8.87 -13.18
N ALA A 34 1.15 -9.37 -13.27
CA ALA A 34 0.15 -8.87 -14.22
C ALA A 34 -0.16 -7.38 -13.99
N VAL A 35 -0.36 -6.96 -12.74
CA VAL A 35 -0.60 -5.55 -12.39
C VAL A 35 0.63 -4.69 -12.64
N ALA A 36 1.82 -5.16 -12.26
CA ALA A 36 3.08 -4.45 -12.48
C ALA A 36 3.36 -4.26 -13.98
N ASN A 37 3.15 -5.30 -14.80
CA ASN A 37 3.31 -5.24 -16.25
C ASN A 37 2.29 -4.30 -16.91
N ALA A 38 1.11 -4.13 -16.31
CA ALA A 38 0.13 -3.13 -16.71
C ALA A 38 0.46 -1.70 -16.25
N GLY A 39 1.60 -1.49 -15.56
CA GLY A 39 2.08 -0.18 -15.13
C GLY A 39 1.58 0.33 -13.78
N GLY A 40 0.86 -0.49 -13.02
CA GLY A 40 0.44 -0.19 -11.64
C GLY A 40 1.45 -0.66 -10.59
N LEU A 41 1.26 -0.26 -9.34
CA LEU A 41 1.98 -0.82 -8.20
C LEU A 41 1.24 -2.04 -7.67
N ALA A 42 1.88 -3.18 -7.70
CA ALA A 42 1.34 -4.43 -7.15
C ALA A 42 2.02 -4.78 -5.83
N THR A 43 1.34 -5.58 -4.99
CA THR A 43 1.94 -6.17 -3.80
C THR A 43 1.66 -7.66 -3.69
N LEU A 44 2.72 -8.42 -3.33
CA LEU A 44 2.59 -9.79 -2.85
C LEU A 44 2.08 -9.78 -1.41
N SER A 45 1.21 -10.69 -1.04
CA SER A 45 0.74 -10.82 0.34
C SER A 45 1.66 -11.77 1.12
N ALA A 46 2.50 -11.22 2.02
CA ALA A 46 3.50 -11.97 2.75
C ALA A 46 2.92 -13.15 3.52
N LEU A 47 1.83 -12.93 4.26
CA LEU A 47 1.24 -13.97 5.12
C LEU A 47 0.39 -15.00 4.35
N THR A 48 0.31 -14.89 3.04
CA THR A 48 -0.16 -15.98 2.16
C THR A 48 0.89 -17.09 2.07
N GLN A 49 2.14 -16.75 2.27
CA GLN A 49 3.24 -17.70 2.27
C GLN A 49 3.41 -18.30 3.68
N PRO A 50 3.64 -19.61 3.79
CA PRO A 50 3.68 -20.29 5.09
C PRO A 50 4.93 -19.97 5.92
N SER A 51 5.97 -19.41 5.31
CA SER A 51 7.22 -19.04 5.99
C SER A 51 7.94 -17.88 5.29
N PRO A 52 8.90 -17.22 5.94
CA PRO A 52 9.76 -16.21 5.33
C PRO A 52 10.53 -16.71 4.10
N GLU A 53 11.01 -17.96 4.11
CA GLU A 53 11.70 -18.58 2.97
C GLU A 53 10.74 -18.79 1.79
N ALA A 54 9.52 -19.21 2.06
CA ALA A 54 8.49 -19.33 1.03
C ALA A 54 8.11 -17.95 0.44
N LEU A 55 8.12 -16.88 1.25
CA LEU A 55 7.96 -15.52 0.75
C LEU A 55 9.14 -15.13 -0.16
N ALA A 56 10.36 -15.41 0.23
CA ALA A 56 11.54 -15.15 -0.60
C ALA A 56 11.47 -15.88 -1.96
N ALA A 57 11.04 -17.14 -1.96
CA ALA A 57 10.80 -17.89 -3.19
C ALA A 57 9.69 -17.28 -4.06
N GLU A 58 8.59 -16.81 -3.46
CA GLU A 58 7.50 -16.16 -4.19
C GLU A 58 7.91 -14.80 -4.77
N ILE A 59 8.77 -14.05 -4.07
CA ILE A 59 9.38 -12.82 -4.59
C ILE A 59 10.28 -13.13 -5.80
N ALA A 60 11.11 -14.17 -5.71
CA ALA A 60 11.96 -14.60 -6.82
C ALA A 60 11.10 -14.98 -8.04
N ARG A 61 10.05 -15.77 -7.83
CA ARG A 61 9.10 -16.16 -8.87
C ARG A 61 8.39 -14.96 -9.50
N CYS A 62 8.03 -13.95 -8.72
CA CYS A 62 7.44 -12.73 -9.28
C CYS A 62 8.44 -11.99 -10.20
N ARG A 63 9.73 -11.97 -9.84
CA ARG A 63 10.78 -11.38 -10.69
C ARG A 63 11.03 -12.12 -11.99
N GLU A 64 10.73 -13.40 -12.06
CA GLU A 64 10.76 -14.14 -13.33
C GLU A 64 9.64 -13.73 -14.29
N LEU A 65 8.55 -13.16 -13.74
CA LEU A 65 7.35 -12.77 -14.49
C LEU A 65 7.29 -11.27 -14.84
N THR A 66 8.11 -10.44 -14.18
CA THR A 66 8.12 -8.98 -14.40
C THR A 66 9.45 -8.33 -14.00
N ASP A 67 9.91 -7.40 -14.83
CA ASP A 67 11.01 -6.47 -14.53
C ASP A 67 10.49 -5.15 -13.91
N ARG A 68 9.18 -4.99 -13.76
CA ARG A 68 8.56 -3.79 -13.23
C ARG A 68 8.59 -3.77 -11.69
N PRO A 69 8.54 -2.58 -11.05
CA PRO A 69 8.52 -2.49 -9.61
C PRO A 69 7.24 -3.11 -9.02
N PHE A 70 7.42 -3.87 -7.96
CA PHE A 70 6.35 -4.37 -7.10
C PHE A 70 6.78 -4.35 -5.64
N GLY A 71 5.82 -4.46 -4.74
CA GLY A 71 6.03 -4.46 -3.29
C GLY A 71 5.54 -5.74 -2.62
N VAL A 72 5.59 -5.70 -1.30
CA VAL A 72 5.08 -6.76 -0.42
C VAL A 72 4.13 -6.16 0.60
N ASN A 73 2.97 -6.78 0.79
CA ASN A 73 2.06 -6.44 1.89
C ASN A 73 2.41 -7.29 3.12
N LEU A 74 2.56 -6.62 4.25
CA LEU A 74 2.74 -7.25 5.57
C LEU A 74 1.60 -6.79 6.50
N THR A 75 0.61 -7.65 6.69
CA THR A 75 -0.56 -7.37 7.51
C THR A 75 -0.28 -7.66 8.99
N LEU A 76 -0.57 -6.69 9.86
CA LEU A 76 -0.28 -6.69 11.29
C LEU A 76 -1.57 -6.91 12.11
N LEU A 77 -2.30 -7.95 11.84
CA LEU A 77 -3.54 -8.29 12.54
C LEU A 77 -3.31 -9.38 13.59
N PRO A 78 -4.13 -9.44 14.63
CA PRO A 78 -4.12 -10.56 15.55
C PRO A 78 -4.34 -11.88 14.82
N THR A 79 -3.51 -12.87 15.13
CA THR A 79 -3.57 -14.20 14.53
C THR A 79 -3.66 -15.27 15.63
N GLN A 80 -4.22 -16.42 15.31
CA GLN A 80 -4.30 -17.55 16.26
C GLN A 80 -2.92 -18.09 16.65
N LYS A 81 -1.95 -17.98 15.75
CA LYS A 81 -0.55 -18.36 15.98
C LYS A 81 0.32 -17.10 15.87
N PRO A 82 1.34 -16.96 16.72
CA PRO A 82 2.30 -15.86 16.58
C PRO A 82 2.93 -15.86 15.18
N VAL A 83 2.95 -14.69 14.55
CA VAL A 83 3.64 -14.50 13.26
C VAL A 83 5.06 -14.05 13.52
N PRO A 84 6.10 -14.67 12.94
CA PRO A 84 7.47 -14.25 13.08
C PRO A 84 7.77 -13.01 12.22
N TYR A 85 7.19 -11.86 12.60
CA TYR A 85 7.27 -10.63 11.81
C TYR A 85 8.70 -10.15 11.57
N ALA A 86 9.62 -10.36 12.51
CA ALA A 86 11.02 -9.98 12.36
C ALA A 86 11.67 -10.74 11.19
N GLU A 87 11.39 -12.03 11.09
CA GLU A 87 11.91 -12.91 10.04
C GLU A 87 11.31 -12.58 8.67
N TYR A 88 9.99 -12.29 8.61
CA TYR A 88 9.37 -11.79 7.39
C TYR A 88 9.95 -10.45 6.94
N ARG A 89 10.22 -9.52 7.87
CA ARG A 89 10.91 -8.26 7.55
C ARG A 89 12.30 -8.51 6.98
N ALA A 90 13.06 -9.39 7.62
CA ALA A 90 14.40 -9.75 7.15
C ALA A 90 14.35 -10.29 5.71
N ALA A 91 13.47 -11.27 5.44
CA ALA A 91 13.29 -11.83 4.10
C ALA A 91 12.91 -10.76 3.06
N ILE A 92 12.03 -9.83 3.40
CA ILE A 92 11.64 -8.71 2.51
C ILE A 92 12.85 -7.82 2.20
N ILE A 93 13.65 -7.47 3.21
CA ILE A 93 14.83 -6.62 3.06
C ILE A 93 15.93 -7.32 2.26
N GLU A 94 16.27 -8.55 2.64
CA GLU A 94 17.33 -9.36 2.02
C GLU A 94 17.03 -9.67 0.56
N THR A 95 15.77 -9.88 0.21
CA THR A 95 15.35 -10.05 -1.19
C THR A 95 15.36 -8.74 -1.98
N GLY A 96 15.70 -7.60 -1.39
CA GLY A 96 15.83 -6.32 -2.09
C GLY A 96 14.51 -5.70 -2.53
N ILE A 97 13.40 -6.03 -1.88
CA ILE A 97 12.12 -5.32 -2.05
C ILE A 97 12.29 -3.85 -1.65
N ARG A 98 11.71 -2.94 -2.44
CA ARG A 98 11.82 -1.49 -2.25
C ARG A 98 10.55 -0.82 -1.76
N VAL A 99 9.43 -1.52 -1.77
CA VAL A 99 8.12 -1.01 -1.34
C VAL A 99 7.43 -2.04 -0.47
N VAL A 100 6.94 -1.60 0.69
CA VAL A 100 6.13 -2.42 1.58
C VAL A 100 4.83 -1.70 1.90
N GLU A 101 3.71 -2.42 1.81
CA GLU A 101 2.44 -2.00 2.38
C GLU A 101 2.26 -2.66 3.74
N THR A 102 2.03 -1.89 4.79
CA THR A 102 1.62 -2.40 6.10
C THR A 102 0.14 -2.10 6.33
N ALA A 103 -0.56 -2.97 7.03
CA ALA A 103 -1.98 -2.82 7.37
C ALA A 103 -2.27 -3.38 8.76
N GLY A 104 -3.27 -2.86 9.44
CA GLY A 104 -3.70 -3.34 10.76
C GLY A 104 -3.12 -2.55 11.92
N ASN A 105 -2.55 -3.24 12.90
CA ASN A 105 -2.05 -2.65 14.14
C ASN A 105 -0.89 -1.67 13.95
N ASP A 106 -0.37 -1.14 15.07
CA ASP A 106 0.71 -0.14 15.08
C ASP A 106 1.93 -0.59 14.25
N PRO A 107 2.26 0.12 13.17
CA PRO A 107 3.36 -0.23 12.29
C PRO A 107 4.72 0.35 12.73
N GLY A 108 4.82 1.02 13.88
CA GLY A 108 5.97 1.86 14.24
C GLY A 108 7.32 1.15 14.14
N GLU A 109 7.44 -0.03 14.73
CA GLU A 109 8.65 -0.86 14.66
C GLU A 109 8.99 -1.27 13.22
N HIS A 110 7.98 -1.66 12.46
CA HIS A 110 8.15 -2.10 11.07
C HIS A 110 8.59 -0.95 10.16
N ILE A 111 7.96 0.23 10.32
CA ILE A 111 8.35 1.43 9.57
C ILE A 111 9.81 1.80 9.84
N ALA A 112 10.19 1.82 11.13
CA ALA A 112 11.56 2.17 11.51
C ALA A 112 12.60 1.23 10.89
N GLU A 113 12.32 -0.08 10.87
CA GLU A 113 13.22 -1.07 10.28
C GLU A 113 13.30 -0.93 8.75
N PHE A 114 12.17 -0.90 8.06
CA PHE A 114 12.13 -0.76 6.61
C PHE A 114 12.85 0.50 6.14
N ARG A 115 12.63 1.64 6.81
CA ARG A 115 13.29 2.89 6.46
C ARG A 115 14.80 2.86 6.64
N ARG A 116 15.32 2.19 7.66
CA ARG A 116 16.78 2.00 7.85
C ARG A 116 17.43 1.31 6.65
N HIS A 117 16.67 0.48 5.93
CA HIS A 117 17.13 -0.24 4.75
C HIS A 117 16.68 0.40 3.42
N GLY A 118 16.18 1.64 3.44
CA GLY A 118 15.76 2.37 2.24
C GLY A 118 14.52 1.80 1.56
N VAL A 119 13.70 1.02 2.29
CA VAL A 119 12.43 0.51 1.81
C VAL A 119 11.34 1.55 2.08
N LYS A 120 10.58 1.90 1.06
CA LYS A 120 9.44 2.81 1.14
C LYS A 120 8.25 2.11 1.76
N VAL A 121 7.55 2.81 2.64
CA VAL A 121 6.40 2.22 3.37
C VAL A 121 5.11 2.95 3.04
N ILE A 122 4.11 2.18 2.65
CA ILE A 122 2.71 2.59 2.57
C ILE A 122 2.01 2.00 3.80
N HIS A 123 1.25 2.80 4.54
CA HIS A 123 0.43 2.25 5.63
C HIS A 123 -1.06 2.43 5.35
N LYS A 124 -1.81 1.36 5.51
CA LYS A 124 -3.25 1.31 5.30
C LYS A 124 -3.99 1.75 6.57
N CYS A 125 -4.88 2.73 6.43
CA CYS A 125 -5.62 3.34 7.54
C CYS A 125 -7.10 3.48 7.20
N THR A 126 -7.95 3.31 8.20
CA THR A 126 -9.41 3.47 8.13
C THR A 126 -9.92 4.73 8.83
N ALA A 127 -9.00 5.51 9.43
CA ALA A 127 -9.33 6.76 10.11
C ALA A 127 -8.24 7.81 9.93
N VAL A 128 -8.63 9.09 9.87
CA VAL A 128 -7.68 10.22 9.74
C VAL A 128 -6.69 10.29 10.90
N ARG A 129 -7.11 9.96 12.13
CA ARG A 129 -6.22 9.92 13.30
C ARG A 129 -5.07 8.92 13.12
N HIS A 130 -5.35 7.76 12.55
CA HIS A 130 -4.35 6.72 12.28
C HIS A 130 -3.42 7.14 11.15
N ALA A 131 -3.96 7.75 10.10
CA ALA A 131 -3.19 8.28 8.98
C ALA A 131 -2.18 9.37 9.42
N LEU A 132 -2.61 10.29 10.29
CA LEU A 132 -1.72 11.31 10.88
C LEU A 132 -0.64 10.68 11.77
N LYS A 133 -0.93 9.60 12.49
CA LYS A 133 0.08 8.85 13.23
C LYS A 133 1.09 8.21 12.29
N ALA A 134 0.62 7.53 11.24
CA ALA A 134 1.49 6.91 10.24
C ALA A 134 2.41 7.95 9.55
N GLU A 135 1.86 9.11 9.18
CA GLU A 135 2.66 10.21 8.62
C GLU A 135 3.77 10.66 9.60
N ARG A 136 3.46 10.83 10.89
CA ARG A 136 4.48 11.17 11.91
C ARG A 136 5.54 10.09 12.08
N LEU A 137 5.18 8.82 11.91
CA LEU A 137 6.12 7.70 11.91
C LEU A 137 7.01 7.65 10.65
N GLY A 138 6.65 8.43 9.62
CA GLY A 138 7.47 8.65 8.44
C GLY A 138 7.18 7.69 7.30
N VAL A 139 5.95 7.31 7.08
CA VAL A 139 5.55 6.58 5.87
C VAL A 139 5.70 7.44 4.62
N ASP A 140 5.92 6.81 3.48
CA ASP A 140 6.03 7.48 2.18
C ASP A 140 4.67 7.75 1.53
N ALA A 141 3.64 7.00 1.91
CA ALA A 141 2.26 7.23 1.53
C ALA A 141 1.29 6.58 2.54
N VAL A 142 0.04 7.01 2.51
CA VAL A 142 -1.04 6.39 3.29
C VAL A 142 -2.12 5.88 2.33
N SER A 143 -2.54 4.63 2.52
CA SER A 143 -3.77 4.11 1.91
C SER A 143 -4.93 4.39 2.86
N ILE A 144 -5.96 5.06 2.36
CA ILE A 144 -7.16 5.38 3.13
C ILE A 144 -8.30 4.49 2.64
N ASP A 145 -8.73 3.59 3.51
CA ASP A 145 -9.82 2.66 3.24
C ASP A 145 -11.13 3.24 3.77
N GLY A 146 -12.04 3.57 2.85
CA GLY A 146 -13.44 3.80 3.21
C GLY A 146 -14.10 2.50 3.69
N PHE A 147 -15.23 2.64 4.35
CA PHE A 147 -16.03 1.53 4.86
C PHE A 147 -16.44 0.53 3.76
N GLU A 148 -16.48 0.95 2.50
CA GLU A 148 -16.77 0.12 1.33
C GLU A 148 -15.65 -0.86 0.95
N CYS A 149 -14.54 -0.87 1.71
CA CYS A 149 -13.42 -1.75 1.43
C CYS A 149 -13.79 -3.24 1.64
N ALA A 150 -13.11 -4.11 0.91
CA ALA A 150 -13.18 -5.55 1.17
C ALA A 150 -12.28 -5.94 2.36
N GLY A 151 -12.61 -7.02 3.04
CA GLY A 151 -11.85 -7.55 4.17
C GLY A 151 -12.28 -6.95 5.50
N HIS A 152 -11.35 -6.31 6.21
CA HIS A 152 -11.61 -5.72 7.52
C HIS A 152 -11.89 -4.21 7.39
N PRO A 153 -13.15 -3.78 7.46
CA PRO A 153 -13.49 -2.36 7.50
C PRO A 153 -12.98 -1.72 8.79
N GLY A 154 -12.94 -0.39 8.80
CA GLY A 154 -12.61 0.36 10.01
C GLY A 154 -13.71 0.31 11.06
N GLU A 155 -13.36 0.71 12.28
CA GLU A 155 -14.29 0.76 13.42
C GLU A 155 -15.38 1.84 13.27
N ASP A 156 -15.11 2.88 12.48
CA ASP A 156 -15.92 4.10 12.46
C ASP A 156 -16.97 4.13 11.32
N ASP A 157 -17.10 3.09 10.50
CA ASP A 157 -18.04 2.96 9.37
C ASP A 157 -18.13 4.21 8.47
N ILE A 158 -16.99 4.88 8.23
CA ILE A 158 -16.96 6.13 7.46
C ILE A 158 -16.78 5.84 5.97
N PRO A 159 -17.72 6.29 5.10
CA PRO A 159 -17.59 6.14 3.65
C PRO A 159 -16.38 6.88 3.07
N GLY A 160 -15.81 6.33 2.00
CA GLY A 160 -14.67 6.92 1.29
C GLY A 160 -14.93 8.36 0.82
N LEU A 161 -16.14 8.68 0.38
CA LEU A 161 -16.53 10.04 -0.02
C LEU A 161 -16.38 11.09 1.10
N VAL A 162 -16.47 10.70 2.36
CA VAL A 162 -16.28 11.58 3.53
C VAL A 162 -14.84 11.52 4.02
N LEU A 163 -14.30 10.29 4.12
CA LEU A 163 -13.00 10.05 4.73
C LEU A 163 -11.83 10.60 3.89
N LEU A 164 -11.89 10.43 2.57
CA LEU A 164 -10.82 10.86 1.67
C LEU A 164 -10.57 12.37 1.68
N PRO A 165 -11.58 13.25 1.47
CA PRO A 165 -11.34 14.68 1.55
C PRO A 165 -10.94 15.14 2.95
N ALA A 166 -11.46 14.51 4.02
CA ALA A 166 -11.04 14.81 5.38
C ALA A 166 -9.55 14.46 5.62
N ALA A 167 -9.08 13.33 5.08
CA ALA A 167 -7.67 12.95 5.12
C ALA A 167 -6.81 13.86 4.26
N ALA A 168 -7.23 14.14 3.01
CA ALA A 168 -6.51 15.00 2.06
C ALA A 168 -6.29 16.41 2.58
N ASN A 169 -7.22 16.92 3.39
CA ASN A 169 -7.10 18.24 4.02
C ASN A 169 -6.02 18.30 5.11
N ARG A 170 -5.56 17.18 5.63
CA ARG A 170 -4.70 17.12 6.81
C ARG A 170 -3.34 16.48 6.56
N LEU A 171 -3.24 15.54 5.61
CA LEU A 171 -2.03 14.81 5.28
C LEU A 171 -1.19 15.55 4.24
N ARG A 172 0.13 15.40 4.34
CA ARG A 172 1.12 15.94 3.40
C ARG A 172 1.71 14.86 2.49
N VAL A 173 1.70 13.61 2.93
CA VAL A 173 2.15 12.46 2.12
C VAL A 173 1.10 12.11 1.05
N PRO A 174 1.48 11.44 -0.03
CA PRO A 174 0.54 10.90 -1.01
C PRO A 174 -0.53 10.04 -0.35
N ILE A 175 -1.78 10.17 -0.81
CA ILE A 175 -2.91 9.37 -0.35
C ILE A 175 -3.36 8.45 -1.47
N ILE A 176 -3.54 7.19 -1.14
CA ILE A 176 -4.12 6.17 -2.00
C ILE A 176 -5.56 5.97 -1.55
N ALA A 177 -6.52 6.25 -2.43
CA ALA A 177 -7.93 6.00 -2.17
C ALA A 177 -8.22 4.50 -2.30
N SER A 178 -8.86 3.92 -1.31
CA SER A 178 -9.20 2.52 -1.26
C SER A 178 -10.62 2.31 -0.72
N GLY A 179 -11.25 1.20 -1.11
CA GLY A 179 -12.65 0.90 -0.78
C GLY A 179 -13.63 1.47 -1.83
N GLY A 180 -14.29 0.59 -2.58
CA GLY A 180 -15.34 0.94 -3.53
C GLY A 180 -14.86 1.48 -4.89
N PHE A 181 -13.57 1.56 -5.17
CA PHE A 181 -13.02 2.04 -6.44
C PHE A 181 -12.72 0.86 -7.38
N ALA A 182 -13.54 0.68 -8.42
CA ALA A 182 -13.48 -0.51 -9.27
C ALA A 182 -13.18 -0.22 -10.75
N ASP A 183 -13.39 1.00 -11.24
CA ASP A 183 -13.24 1.38 -12.65
C ASP A 183 -12.72 2.81 -12.84
N GLY A 184 -12.63 3.27 -14.10
CA GLY A 184 -12.16 4.61 -14.44
C GLY A 184 -12.99 5.75 -13.82
N ARG A 185 -14.27 5.55 -13.55
CA ARG A 185 -15.12 6.54 -12.86
C ARG A 185 -14.70 6.69 -11.42
N GLY A 186 -14.41 5.57 -10.76
CA GLY A 186 -13.85 5.55 -9.41
C GLY A 186 -12.49 6.25 -9.35
N LEU A 187 -11.62 6.04 -10.34
CA LEU A 187 -10.32 6.73 -10.42
C LEU A 187 -10.52 8.26 -10.53
N VAL A 188 -11.40 8.71 -11.40
CA VAL A 188 -11.70 10.16 -11.54
C VAL A 188 -12.27 10.74 -10.23
N ALA A 189 -13.20 10.03 -9.60
CA ALA A 189 -13.76 10.45 -8.31
C ALA A 189 -12.66 10.54 -7.23
N ALA A 190 -11.78 9.54 -7.13
CA ALA A 190 -10.67 9.53 -6.18
C ALA A 190 -9.69 10.69 -6.40
N LEU A 191 -9.40 11.06 -7.65
CA LEU A 191 -8.60 12.23 -8.00
C LEU A 191 -9.31 13.53 -7.60
N ALA A 192 -10.61 13.66 -7.90
CA ALA A 192 -11.40 14.83 -7.57
C ALA A 192 -11.57 15.06 -6.05
N LEU A 193 -11.55 14.00 -5.24
CA LEU A 193 -11.58 14.08 -3.78
C LEU A 193 -10.28 14.59 -3.14
N GLY A 194 -9.32 15.05 -3.94
CA GLY A 194 -8.08 15.65 -3.45
C GLY A 194 -7.04 14.65 -3.01
N ARG A 195 -7.14 13.41 -3.46
CA ARG A 195 -6.15 12.36 -3.23
C ARG A 195 -4.80 12.67 -3.85
N SER A 196 -4.79 13.35 -4.99
CA SER A 196 -3.58 13.74 -5.67
C SER A 196 -3.18 15.19 -5.40
N GLU A 197 -2.06 15.56 -5.89
CA GLU A 197 -1.26 16.75 -5.64
C GLU A 197 -1.83 18.08 -6.11
N GLU A 198 -3.01 18.13 -6.67
CA GLU A 198 -3.59 19.36 -7.24
C GLU A 198 -3.89 20.45 -6.20
N ARG A 199 -3.55 20.25 -4.95
CA ARG A 199 -3.67 21.26 -3.90
C ARG A 199 -2.58 22.32 -3.89
N ARG A 200 -1.82 22.49 -4.97
CA ARG A 200 -0.83 23.56 -5.09
C ARG A 200 -1.28 24.72 -5.97
N VAL A 201 -2.55 24.88 -6.24
CA VAL A 201 -3.05 26.08 -6.91
C VAL A 201 -3.90 26.88 -5.92
N GLY A 202 -3.31 27.91 -5.35
CA GLY A 202 -4.04 28.94 -4.62
C GLY A 202 -3.67 29.08 -3.15
N LYS A 203 -2.51 29.63 -2.90
CA LYS A 203 -2.28 30.77 -1.99
C LYS A 203 -1.11 31.56 -2.50
#